data_dcc09a7f74bb03e8990af176d3a0d107
#
_entry.id   dcc09a7f74bb03e8990af176d3a0d107
#
_cell.length_a   1.000
_cell.length_b   1.000
_cell.length_c   1.000
_cell.angle_alpha   90.00
_cell.angle_beta   90.00
_cell.angle_gamma   90.00
#
_symmetry.space_group_name_H-M   'P 1'
#
loop_
_entity.id
_entity.type
_entity.pdbx_description
1 polymer ?
#
loop_
_entity_poly.entity_id
_entity_poly.type
_entity_poly.pdbx_seq_one_letter_code
_entity_poly.pdbx_strand_id
1 'polypeptide(L)'
;MTRVLRVIGQLSERDRGLYLRWSLSKDSARALRETWILITHAGGTTVSIAAVALPLWLRPWDRSVTWVAAASLAISHLAVQVIKRFVGRPRPSKPIGIDHPDRFSFPSGHATSSLAVTLAYAVAFPHFAVPLVGFGLLVGWSRVALGVHYPGDVLAGQVIASATVLGVSLIG
;
A
#
# COMPACT_ATOMS: atom_id res chain seq x y z
N MET A 1 29.06 7.75 10.02
CA MET A 1 28.58 7.42 8.67
C MET A 1 28.65 5.94 8.36
N THR A 2 29.70 5.21 8.72
CA THR A 2 29.90 3.78 8.44
C THR A 2 28.91 2.80 9.06
N ARG A 3 28.41 3.06 10.28
CA ARG A 3 27.48 2.15 10.98
C ARG A 3 26.06 2.18 10.39
N VAL A 4 25.58 3.36 10.04
CA VAL A 4 24.24 3.55 9.43
C VAL A 4 24.20 2.93 8.04
N LEU A 5 25.22 3.15 7.20
CA LEU A 5 25.30 2.55 5.87
C LEU A 5 25.34 1.01 5.90
N ARG A 6 26.01 0.45 6.93
CA ARG A 6 26.06 -1.01 7.12
C ARG A 6 24.68 -1.58 7.49
N VAL A 7 23.95 -0.91 8.38
CA VAL A 7 22.57 -1.32 8.76
C VAL A 7 21.64 -1.22 7.59
N ILE A 8 21.69 -0.14 6.80
CA ILE A 8 20.88 0.01 5.58
C ILE A 8 21.21 -1.09 4.57
N GLY A 9 22.49 -1.41 4.38
CA GLY A 9 22.92 -2.51 3.52
C GLY A 9 22.36 -3.87 3.96
N GLN A 10 22.47 -4.20 5.25
CA GLN A 10 21.94 -5.45 5.80
C GLN A 10 20.41 -5.54 5.69
N LEU A 11 19.68 -4.46 5.94
CA LEU A 11 18.23 -4.41 5.78
C LEU A 11 17.84 -4.62 4.30
N SER A 12 18.59 -4.02 3.38
CA SER A 12 18.37 -4.18 1.94
C SER A 12 18.61 -5.62 1.47
N GLU A 13 19.64 -6.29 1.98
CA GLU A 13 19.91 -7.71 1.64
C GLU A 13 18.86 -8.66 2.20
N ARG A 14 18.43 -8.47 3.45
CA ARG A 14 17.35 -9.25 4.05
C ARG A 14 16.03 -9.07 3.28
N ASP A 15 15.71 -7.85 2.96
CA ASP A 15 14.51 -7.49 2.21
C ASP A 15 14.51 -8.13 0.81
N ARG A 16 15.67 -8.15 0.14
CA ARG A 16 15.88 -8.87 -1.13
C ARG A 16 15.72 -10.38 -0.98
N GLY A 17 16.24 -10.96 0.09
CA GLY A 17 16.10 -12.40 0.38
C GLY A 17 14.63 -12.79 0.58
N LEU A 18 13.88 -12.01 1.34
CA LEU A 18 12.43 -12.21 1.53
C LEU A 18 11.65 -12.02 0.22
N TYR A 19 11.99 -11.02 -0.58
CA TYR A 19 11.41 -10.82 -1.89
C TYR A 19 11.57 -12.05 -2.80
N LEU A 20 12.77 -12.61 -2.87
CA LEU A 20 13.04 -13.80 -3.70
C LEU A 20 12.27 -15.04 -3.25
N ARG A 21 11.94 -15.15 -1.96
CA ARG A 21 11.14 -16.26 -1.40
C ARG A 21 9.64 -16.09 -1.62
N TRP A 22 9.15 -14.86 -1.65
CA TRP A 22 7.72 -14.55 -1.60
C TRP A 22 7.14 -14.04 -2.92
N SER A 23 7.99 -13.60 -3.85
CA SER A 23 7.53 -13.25 -5.19
C SER A 23 7.28 -14.49 -6.04
N LEU A 24 6.24 -14.44 -6.85
CA LEU A 24 5.93 -15.48 -7.82
C LEU A 24 7.06 -15.63 -8.83
N SER A 25 7.29 -16.88 -9.28
CA SER A 25 8.16 -17.17 -10.41
C SER A 25 7.41 -16.97 -11.73
N LYS A 26 8.17 -16.93 -12.85
CA LYS A 26 7.58 -16.91 -14.20
C LYS A 26 6.75 -18.16 -14.50
N ASP A 27 7.09 -19.28 -13.85
CA ASP A 27 6.46 -20.59 -14.02
C ASP A 27 5.24 -20.79 -13.09
N SER A 28 4.90 -19.78 -12.26
CA SER A 28 3.72 -19.84 -11.41
C SER A 28 2.44 -19.95 -12.24
N ALA A 29 1.48 -20.73 -11.74
CA ALA A 29 0.21 -20.94 -12.42
C ALA A 29 -0.45 -19.62 -12.84
N ARG A 30 -0.94 -19.58 -14.07
CA ARG A 30 -1.57 -18.37 -14.64
C ARG A 30 -2.73 -17.86 -13.77
N ALA A 31 -3.57 -18.76 -13.29
CA ALA A 31 -4.70 -18.40 -12.42
C ALA A 31 -4.24 -17.70 -11.14
N LEU A 32 -3.16 -18.18 -10.50
CA LEU A 32 -2.60 -17.57 -9.31
C LEU A 32 -2.11 -16.14 -9.59
N ARG A 33 -1.46 -15.93 -10.72
CA ARG A 33 -0.98 -14.62 -11.15
C ARG A 33 -2.14 -13.67 -11.40
N GLU A 34 -3.15 -14.11 -12.13
CA GLU A 34 -4.36 -13.32 -12.43
C GLU A 34 -5.12 -12.93 -11.15
N THR A 35 -5.19 -13.84 -10.17
CA THR A 35 -5.77 -13.54 -8.85
C THR A 35 -5.04 -12.39 -8.16
N TRP A 36 -3.70 -12.41 -8.12
CA TRP A 36 -2.95 -11.32 -7.50
C TRP A 36 -3.03 -10.01 -8.28
N ILE A 37 -3.13 -10.07 -9.61
CA ILE A 37 -3.38 -8.92 -10.47
C ILE A 37 -4.76 -8.32 -10.16
N LEU A 38 -5.79 -9.13 -10.01
CA LEU A 38 -7.13 -8.67 -9.64
C LEU A 38 -7.12 -7.99 -8.27
N ILE A 39 -6.52 -8.63 -7.26
CA ILE A 39 -6.41 -8.07 -5.91
C ILE A 39 -5.69 -6.72 -5.92
N THR A 40 -4.56 -6.62 -6.63
CA THR A 40 -3.80 -5.36 -6.66
C THR A 40 -4.55 -4.23 -7.36
N HIS A 41 -5.33 -4.52 -8.42
CA HIS A 41 -6.16 -3.52 -9.09
C HIS A 41 -7.35 -3.10 -8.22
N ALA A 42 -8.01 -4.06 -7.54
CA ALA A 42 -9.12 -3.78 -6.62
C ALA A 42 -8.71 -2.88 -5.44
N GLY A 43 -7.43 -2.85 -5.05
CA GLY A 43 -6.90 -1.94 -4.03
C GLY A 43 -6.01 -0.82 -4.58
N GLY A 44 -6.01 -0.61 -5.90
CA GLY A 44 -5.23 0.44 -6.55
C GLY A 44 -5.68 1.86 -6.14
N THR A 45 -4.80 2.84 -6.39
CA THR A 45 -5.07 4.25 -6.03
C THR A 45 -6.38 4.76 -6.65
N THR A 46 -6.68 4.39 -7.90
CA THR A 46 -7.92 4.78 -8.57
C THR A 46 -9.16 4.24 -7.85
N VAL A 47 -9.13 2.96 -7.46
CA VAL A 47 -10.23 2.34 -6.70
C VAL A 47 -10.33 2.94 -5.30
N SER A 48 -9.21 3.24 -4.65
CA SER A 48 -9.18 3.93 -3.36
C SER A 48 -9.81 5.33 -3.46
N ILE A 49 -9.53 6.08 -4.51
CA ILE A 49 -10.17 7.39 -4.78
C ILE A 49 -11.68 7.19 -5.00
N ALA A 50 -12.07 6.23 -5.82
CA ALA A 50 -13.48 5.95 -6.08
C ALA A 50 -14.23 5.53 -4.80
N ALA A 51 -13.60 4.71 -3.95
CA ALA A 51 -14.17 4.27 -2.68
C ALA A 51 -14.42 5.43 -1.70
N VAL A 52 -13.64 6.51 -1.80
CA VAL A 52 -13.84 7.73 -1.01
C VAL A 52 -14.84 8.68 -1.70
N ALA A 53 -14.73 8.87 -3.01
CA ALA A 53 -15.55 9.82 -3.76
C ALA A 53 -17.01 9.36 -3.91
N LEU A 54 -17.24 8.06 -4.09
CA LEU A 54 -18.57 7.50 -4.33
C LEU A 54 -19.55 7.72 -3.16
N PRO A 55 -19.20 7.48 -1.89
CA PRO A 55 -20.05 7.82 -0.76
C PRO A 55 -20.37 9.31 -0.64
N LEU A 56 -19.41 10.18 -0.98
CA LEU A 56 -19.64 11.63 -1.00
C LEU A 56 -20.69 12.03 -2.05
N TRP A 57 -20.74 11.33 -3.16
CA TRP A 57 -21.62 11.64 -4.28
C TRP A 57 -23.01 11.01 -4.11
N LEU A 58 -23.09 9.75 -3.64
CA LEU A 58 -24.34 9.00 -3.56
C LEU A 58 -25.20 9.39 -2.35
N ARG A 59 -24.59 9.66 -1.20
CA ARG A 59 -25.27 10.16 -0.01
C ARG A 59 -24.28 10.90 0.90
N PRO A 60 -24.67 11.99 1.53
CA PRO A 60 -23.93 12.57 2.63
C PRO A 60 -24.16 11.74 3.92
N TRP A 61 -23.71 10.48 3.91
CA TRP A 61 -23.53 9.73 5.14
C TRP A 61 -22.52 10.48 5.98
N ASP A 62 -22.54 10.26 7.26
CA ASP A 62 -21.76 11.02 8.22
C ASP A 62 -20.49 11.59 7.58
N ARG A 63 -20.49 12.89 7.30
CA ARG A 63 -19.39 13.57 6.59
C ARG A 63 -18.06 13.33 7.27
N SER A 64 -18.07 13.03 8.60
CA SER A 64 -16.87 12.75 9.38
C SER A 64 -16.14 11.50 8.87
N VAL A 65 -16.85 10.41 8.61
CA VAL A 65 -16.26 9.14 8.14
C VAL A 65 -15.57 9.32 6.78
N THR A 66 -16.29 9.95 5.85
CA THR A 66 -15.76 10.17 4.51
C THR A 66 -14.61 11.18 4.51
N TRP A 67 -14.69 12.19 5.39
CA TRP A 67 -13.60 13.14 5.59
C TRP A 67 -12.34 12.48 6.11
N VAL A 68 -12.45 11.63 7.13
CA VAL A 68 -11.31 10.87 7.67
C VAL A 68 -10.67 10.01 6.58
N ALA A 69 -11.46 9.30 5.78
CA ALA A 69 -10.96 8.49 4.68
C ALA A 69 -10.28 9.33 3.60
N ALA A 70 -10.89 10.46 3.21
CA ALA A 70 -10.35 11.37 2.19
C ALA A 70 -9.05 12.02 2.64
N ALA A 71 -9.03 12.57 3.84
CA ALA A 71 -7.85 13.22 4.42
C ALA A 71 -6.71 12.21 4.60
N SER A 72 -7.02 11.01 5.11
CA SER A 72 -6.03 9.93 5.28
C SER A 72 -5.43 9.50 3.94
N LEU A 73 -6.25 9.34 2.90
CA LEU A 73 -5.79 8.99 1.56
C LEU A 73 -4.89 10.12 0.99
N ALA A 74 -5.32 11.37 1.07
CA ALA A 74 -4.59 12.50 0.52
C ALA A 74 -3.24 12.72 1.24
N ILE A 75 -3.24 12.75 2.57
CA ILE A 75 -2.04 12.98 3.37
C ILE A 75 -1.04 11.83 3.19
N SER A 76 -1.50 10.58 3.29
CA SER A 76 -0.63 9.42 3.12
C SER A 76 -0.07 9.32 1.70
N HIS A 77 -0.88 9.65 0.69
CA HIS A 77 -0.41 9.67 -0.70
C HIS A 77 0.66 10.74 -0.91
N LEU A 78 0.45 11.95 -0.40
CA LEU A 78 1.44 13.03 -0.46
C LEU A 78 2.74 12.64 0.25
N ALA A 79 2.66 12.07 1.45
CA ALA A 79 3.81 11.57 2.19
C ALA A 79 4.61 10.53 1.37
N VAL A 80 3.92 9.58 0.73
CA VAL A 80 4.55 8.60 -0.17
C VAL A 80 5.28 9.29 -1.33
N GLN A 81 4.66 10.27 -2.00
CA GLN A 81 5.29 10.96 -3.13
C GLN A 81 6.54 11.74 -2.71
N VAL A 82 6.51 12.38 -1.55
CA VAL A 82 7.65 13.09 -0.98
C VAL A 82 8.78 12.10 -0.65
N ILE A 83 8.49 11.06 0.12
CA ILE A 83 9.50 10.06 0.54
C ILE A 83 10.14 9.37 -0.66
N LYS A 84 9.37 9.04 -1.71
CA LYS A 84 9.90 8.43 -2.94
C LYS A 84 11.01 9.25 -3.58
N ARG A 85 10.85 10.57 -3.62
CA ARG A 85 11.84 11.48 -4.22
C ARG A 85 13.12 11.56 -3.40
N PHE A 86 13.02 11.46 -2.07
CA PHE A 86 14.18 11.50 -1.18
C PHE A 86 14.93 10.17 -1.13
N VAL A 87 14.22 9.04 -1.11
CA VAL A 87 14.85 7.71 -0.96
C VAL A 87 15.37 7.19 -2.28
N GLY A 88 14.63 7.36 -3.38
CA GLY A 88 15.07 6.98 -4.73
C GLY A 88 15.34 5.47 -4.92
N ARG A 89 14.74 4.58 -4.10
CA ARG A 89 15.00 3.14 -4.14
C ARG A 89 14.55 2.53 -5.48
N PRO A 90 15.43 1.83 -6.22
CA PRO A 90 15.03 1.15 -7.45
C PRO A 90 14.08 -0.02 -7.16
N ARG A 91 13.21 -0.34 -8.13
CA ARG A 91 12.31 -1.48 -8.05
C ARG A 91 13.03 -2.82 -8.24
N PRO A 92 12.45 -3.94 -7.77
CA PRO A 92 12.91 -5.26 -8.14
C PRO A 92 12.93 -5.45 -9.65
N SER A 93 13.93 -6.19 -10.15
CA SER A 93 14.21 -6.33 -11.59
C SER A 93 13.33 -7.32 -12.36
N LYS A 94 12.36 -7.97 -11.70
CA LYS A 94 11.56 -9.04 -12.32
C LYS A 94 10.06 -8.88 -12.02
N PRO A 95 9.40 -7.79 -12.45
CA PRO A 95 7.94 -7.70 -12.31
C PRO A 95 7.26 -8.70 -13.23
N ILE A 96 6.18 -9.31 -12.77
CA ILE A 96 5.39 -10.28 -13.53
C ILE A 96 4.10 -9.60 -14.00
N GLY A 97 4.07 -9.18 -15.26
CA GLY A 97 2.84 -8.82 -15.98
C GLY A 97 2.17 -7.50 -15.58
N ILE A 98 2.88 -6.58 -14.93
CA ILE A 98 2.33 -5.26 -14.58
C ILE A 98 3.32 -4.17 -14.96
N ASP A 99 2.88 -3.22 -15.76
CA ASP A 99 3.61 -1.99 -16.04
C ASP A 99 3.55 -1.01 -14.88
N HIS A 100 4.66 -0.31 -14.63
CA HIS A 100 4.78 0.66 -13.56
C HIS A 100 5.14 2.03 -14.10
N PRO A 101 4.26 3.01 -13.99
CA PRO A 101 4.57 4.38 -14.38
C PRO A 101 5.61 5.05 -13.46
N ASP A 102 5.84 4.48 -12.28
CA ASP A 102 6.66 5.06 -11.22
C ASP A 102 8.01 4.33 -11.10
N ARG A 103 9.11 5.10 -11.14
CA ARG A 103 10.49 4.59 -11.11
C ARG A 103 10.92 4.03 -9.76
N PHE A 104 10.39 4.55 -8.66
CA PHE A 104 10.85 4.24 -7.31
C PHE A 104 9.94 3.25 -6.60
N SER A 105 10.56 2.36 -5.80
CA SER A 105 9.82 1.32 -5.08
C SER A 105 9.38 1.75 -3.69
N PHE A 106 10.16 2.56 -2.98
CA PHE A 106 9.94 2.86 -1.57
C PHE A 106 9.32 4.25 -1.33
N PRO A 107 8.25 4.34 -0.54
CA PRO A 107 7.39 3.27 -0.06
C PRO A 107 6.33 2.86 -1.10
N SER A 108 5.58 1.76 -0.84
CA SER A 108 4.56 1.25 -1.77
C SER A 108 3.28 2.07 -1.71
N GLY A 109 2.96 2.79 -2.80
CA GLY A 109 1.74 3.61 -2.90
C GLY A 109 0.44 2.81 -2.83
N HIS A 110 0.36 1.64 -3.48
CA HIS A 110 -0.83 0.76 -3.41
C HIS A 110 -1.08 0.25 -1.99
N ALA A 111 -0.03 -0.21 -1.30
CA ALA A 111 -0.13 -0.66 0.08
C ALA A 111 -0.59 0.47 1.02
N THR A 112 -0.11 1.68 0.77
CA THR A 112 -0.48 2.87 1.54
C THR A 112 -1.92 3.27 1.28
N SER A 113 -2.31 3.48 0.02
CA SER A 113 -3.64 3.97 -0.34
C SER A 113 -4.75 3.00 0.06
N SER A 114 -4.56 1.69 -0.22
CA SER A 114 -5.56 0.69 0.14
C SER A 114 -5.76 0.60 1.65
N LEU A 115 -4.67 0.52 2.43
CA LEU A 115 -4.78 0.42 3.88
C LEU A 115 -5.30 1.71 4.51
N ALA A 116 -4.93 2.89 4.02
CA ALA A 116 -5.44 4.15 4.53
C ALA A 116 -6.97 4.23 4.42
N VAL A 117 -7.53 3.86 3.28
CA VAL A 117 -8.99 3.89 3.06
C VAL A 117 -9.67 2.78 3.85
N THR A 118 -9.18 1.55 3.77
CA THR A 118 -9.83 0.42 4.47
C THR A 118 -9.74 0.54 5.99
N LEU A 119 -8.65 1.08 6.52
CA LEU A 119 -8.49 1.31 7.95
C LEU A 119 -9.38 2.46 8.45
N ALA A 120 -9.51 3.55 7.68
CA ALA A 120 -10.44 4.63 8.02
C ALA A 120 -11.88 4.12 8.10
N TYR A 121 -12.31 3.29 7.13
CA TYR A 121 -13.61 2.64 7.19
C TYR A 121 -13.72 1.58 8.30
N ALA A 122 -12.64 0.87 8.63
CA ALA A 122 -12.63 -0.09 9.73
C ALA A 122 -12.85 0.59 11.10
N VAL A 123 -12.30 1.78 11.30
CA VAL A 123 -12.55 2.60 12.49
C VAL A 123 -14.02 3.02 12.57
N ALA A 124 -14.60 3.44 11.44
CA ALA A 124 -15.99 3.87 11.37
C ALA A 124 -17.01 2.71 11.48
N PHE A 125 -16.65 1.54 10.97
CA PHE A 125 -17.48 0.34 10.92
C PHE A 125 -16.79 -0.86 11.59
N PRO A 126 -16.70 -0.92 12.93
CA PRO A 126 -15.93 -1.93 13.66
C PRO A 126 -16.33 -3.37 13.34
N HIS A 127 -17.61 -3.63 13.01
CA HIS A 127 -18.10 -4.96 12.63
C HIS A 127 -17.45 -5.48 11.33
N PHE A 128 -16.97 -4.58 10.48
CA PHE A 128 -16.25 -4.90 9.24
C PHE A 128 -14.74 -4.68 9.34
N ALA A 129 -14.21 -4.40 10.54
CA ALA A 129 -12.80 -4.05 10.69
C ALA A 129 -11.87 -5.17 10.20
N VAL A 130 -12.14 -6.42 10.56
CA VAL A 130 -11.30 -7.56 10.16
C VAL A 130 -11.23 -7.73 8.66
N PRO A 131 -12.33 -7.84 7.89
CA PRO A 131 -12.26 -7.96 6.44
C PRO A 131 -11.68 -6.71 5.77
N LEU A 132 -11.95 -5.50 6.24
CA LEU A 132 -11.44 -4.27 5.67
C LEU A 132 -9.91 -4.17 5.84
N VAL A 133 -9.40 -4.34 7.06
CA VAL A 133 -7.96 -4.32 7.32
C VAL A 133 -7.28 -5.48 6.59
N GLY A 134 -7.86 -6.68 6.64
CA GLY A 134 -7.37 -7.85 5.92
C GLY A 134 -7.22 -7.60 4.42
N PHE A 135 -8.19 -6.95 3.79
CA PHE A 135 -8.12 -6.58 2.38
C PHE A 135 -6.99 -5.57 2.10
N GLY A 136 -6.85 -4.51 2.91
CA GLY A 136 -5.77 -3.53 2.76
C GLY A 136 -4.38 -4.17 2.87
N LEU A 137 -4.20 -5.09 3.83
CA LEU A 137 -2.96 -5.86 3.99
C LEU A 137 -2.72 -6.80 2.81
N LEU A 138 -3.76 -7.47 2.31
CA LEU A 138 -3.69 -8.38 1.17
C LEU A 138 -3.28 -7.65 -0.13
N VAL A 139 -3.80 -6.44 -0.34
CA VAL A 139 -3.35 -5.58 -1.45
C VAL A 139 -1.86 -5.25 -1.30
N GLY A 140 -1.39 -4.91 -0.11
CA GLY A 140 0.03 -4.74 0.15
C GLY A 140 0.84 -5.99 -0.19
N TRP A 141 0.39 -7.15 0.27
CA TRP A 141 1.04 -8.43 -0.03
C TRP A 141 1.08 -8.74 -1.53
N SER A 142 0.01 -8.43 -2.27
CA SER A 142 -0.04 -8.62 -3.73
C SER A 142 1.13 -7.93 -4.46
N ARG A 143 1.63 -6.80 -3.91
CA ARG A 143 2.76 -6.07 -4.49
C ARG A 143 4.07 -6.83 -4.38
N VAL A 144 4.25 -7.60 -3.30
CA VAL A 144 5.39 -8.50 -3.11
C VAL A 144 5.24 -9.74 -3.99
N ALA A 145 4.06 -10.37 -3.96
CA ALA A 145 3.77 -11.57 -4.75
C ALA A 145 3.99 -11.33 -6.26
N LEU A 146 3.57 -10.19 -6.78
CA LEU A 146 3.77 -9.80 -8.18
C LEU A 146 5.18 -9.29 -8.50
N GLY A 147 6.08 -9.26 -7.53
CA GLY A 147 7.48 -8.90 -7.75
C GLY A 147 7.74 -7.42 -8.01
N VAL A 148 6.82 -6.53 -7.64
CA VAL A 148 6.88 -5.10 -7.98
C VAL A 148 7.36 -4.21 -6.85
N HIS A 149 7.36 -4.72 -5.63
CA HIS A 149 7.86 -4.08 -4.42
C HIS A 149 8.60 -5.07 -3.52
N TYR A 150 9.56 -4.58 -2.76
CA TYR A 150 10.13 -5.34 -1.67
C TYR A 150 9.18 -5.35 -0.47
N PRO A 151 9.26 -6.38 0.42
CA PRO A 151 8.45 -6.42 1.65
C PRO A 151 8.57 -5.16 2.51
N GLY A 152 9.78 -4.60 2.64
CA GLY A 152 10.03 -3.37 3.38
C GLY A 152 9.33 -2.14 2.78
N ASP A 153 9.15 -2.08 1.44
CA ASP A 153 8.40 -0.99 0.79
C ASP A 153 6.93 -1.04 1.18
N VAL A 154 6.38 -2.26 1.25
CA VAL A 154 4.98 -2.52 1.62
C VAL A 154 4.76 -2.19 3.09
N LEU A 155 5.62 -2.70 3.97
CA LEU A 155 5.53 -2.44 5.41
C LEU A 155 5.61 -0.94 5.72
N ALA A 156 6.56 -0.23 5.11
CA ALA A 156 6.69 1.22 5.27
C ALA A 156 5.42 1.96 4.81
N GLY A 157 4.84 1.54 3.67
CA GLY A 157 3.57 2.10 3.19
C GLY A 157 2.41 1.87 4.15
N GLN A 158 2.32 0.67 4.73
CA GLN A 158 1.30 0.32 5.72
C GLN A 158 1.46 1.10 7.03
N VAL A 159 2.69 1.31 7.49
CA VAL A 159 2.98 2.14 8.67
C VAL A 159 2.57 3.59 8.43
N ILE A 160 2.90 4.15 7.25
CA ILE A 160 2.47 5.51 6.88
C ILE A 160 0.94 5.61 6.89
N ALA A 161 0.23 4.65 6.30
CA ALA A 161 -1.24 4.62 6.29
C ALA A 161 -1.81 4.60 7.71
N SER A 162 -1.32 3.69 8.55
CA SER A 162 -1.79 3.53 9.93
C SER A 162 -1.55 4.79 10.78
N ALA A 163 -0.34 5.36 10.70
CA ALA A 163 0.00 6.59 11.41
C ALA A 163 -0.88 7.78 10.95
N THR A 164 -1.14 7.86 9.64
CA THR A 164 -1.98 8.93 9.07
C THR A 164 -3.43 8.79 9.53
N VAL A 165 -4.01 7.57 9.43
CA VAL A 165 -5.40 7.36 9.88
C VAL A 165 -5.54 7.65 11.36
N LEU A 166 -4.61 7.17 12.19
CA LEU A 166 -4.61 7.48 13.62
C LEU A 166 -4.56 8.99 13.87
N GLY A 167 -3.62 9.70 13.23
CA GLY A 167 -3.49 11.15 13.37
C GLY A 167 -4.74 11.91 12.95
N VAL A 168 -5.34 11.57 11.79
CA VAL A 168 -6.55 12.21 11.29
C VAL A 168 -7.76 11.92 12.20
N SER A 169 -7.90 10.67 12.70
CA SER A 169 -8.99 10.29 13.59
C SER A 169 -8.93 10.94 14.99
N LEU A 170 -7.77 11.44 15.40
CA LEU A 170 -7.62 12.17 16.68
C LEU A 170 -7.98 13.67 16.56
N ILE A 171 -8.04 14.20 15.35
CA ILE A 171 -8.28 15.62 15.07
C ILE A 171 -9.72 15.87 14.60
N GLY A 172 -10.36 14.88 13.98
CA GLY A 172 -11.72 14.94 13.42
C GLY A 172 -12.73 14.23 14.26
#